data_2c50f336448b7fb2a30d480302a467e1
#
_entry.id   2c50f336448b7fb2a30d480302a467e1
#
_cell.length_a   1.000
_cell.length_b   1.000
_cell.length_c   1.000
_cell.angle_alpha   90.00
_cell.angle_beta   90.00
_cell.angle_gamma   90.00
#
_symmetry.space_group_name_H-M   'P 1'
#
loop_
_entity.id
_entity.type
_entity.pdbx_description
1 polymer ?
#
loop_
_entity_poly.entity_id
_entity_poly.type
_entity_poly.pdbx_seq_one_letter_code
_entity_poly.pdbx_strand_id
1 'polypeptide(L)'
;MKQSSLDLNLSTKKTRKQELLAQMDRVVPWAALVELIAPYYPEGKNGRPPFALESMLRIHCMQQWFTLSDLAMEEAFFDTPIYREFAGLDAHGRMPDESTILRFRHRLEKHKLADQILATVNDLLAAQGLLLKAGTAVDATLIAAPSSTKNKDKKRDPEMHSSQKGNEWHFGMKAHIGVDADSGLVHTVIGTSGNVADVVEGNSLLHGQETDGFGDAGYQGIDKRPDAKEAVRWHIAMRPGKRRALDKENNPVDALIDQVEKIKASIRAKVEHPFRVIKRQFGYTKVRYRGLKKNTLQLKTLFALSNLWMVRHQLLEAQG
;
A
#
# COMPACT_ATOMS: atom_id res chain seq x y z
N MET A 1 -42.03 -27.88 9.28
CA MET A 1 -41.92 -26.54 8.66
C MET A 1 -40.63 -25.91 9.15
N LYS A 2 -39.59 -25.74 8.28
CA LYS A 2 -38.41 -24.97 8.65
C LYS A 2 -38.78 -23.49 8.53
N GLN A 3 -38.79 -22.79 9.64
CA GLN A 3 -38.96 -21.34 9.67
C GLN A 3 -37.75 -20.70 9.01
N SER A 4 -37.91 -20.15 7.81
CA SER A 4 -36.91 -19.29 7.20
C SER A 4 -36.80 -18.06 8.09
N SER A 5 -35.65 -17.88 8.75
CA SER A 5 -35.34 -16.65 9.46
C SER A 5 -35.40 -15.51 8.45
N LEU A 6 -36.36 -14.63 8.59
CA LEU A 6 -36.27 -13.30 7.98
C LEU A 6 -34.96 -12.69 8.44
N ASP A 7 -34.11 -12.31 7.49
CA ASP A 7 -32.81 -11.65 7.71
C ASP A 7 -32.94 -10.23 8.31
N LEU A 8 -33.76 -10.13 9.35
CA LEU A 8 -33.84 -8.94 10.18
C LEU A 8 -32.71 -8.98 11.19
N ASN A 9 -31.63 -8.31 10.86
CA ASN A 9 -30.53 -8.10 11.80
C ASN A 9 -31.00 -7.17 12.92
N LEU A 10 -31.62 -7.74 13.95
CA LEU A 10 -32.15 -7.03 15.12
C LEU A 10 -31.03 -6.48 16.03
N SER A 11 -29.78 -6.79 15.74
CA SER A 11 -28.63 -6.28 16.51
C SER A 11 -28.25 -4.88 16.04
N THR A 12 -28.27 -3.91 16.94
CA THR A 12 -27.75 -2.55 16.71
C THR A 12 -26.22 -2.48 16.76
N LYS A 13 -25.57 -3.56 17.19
CA LYS A 13 -24.12 -3.64 17.32
C LYS A 13 -23.46 -3.84 15.95
N LYS A 14 -22.66 -2.85 15.52
CA LYS A 14 -21.79 -2.97 14.34
C LYS A 14 -20.46 -3.60 14.74
N THR A 15 -19.98 -4.54 13.94
CA THR A 15 -18.62 -5.09 14.10
C THR A 15 -17.60 -4.12 13.52
N ARG A 16 -16.34 -4.18 14.00
CA ARG A 16 -15.23 -3.37 13.44
C ARG A 16 -15.07 -3.56 11.93
N LYS A 17 -15.36 -4.75 11.43
CA LYS A 17 -15.32 -5.06 10.00
C LYS A 17 -16.43 -4.35 9.24
N GLN A 18 -17.65 -4.31 9.79
CA GLN A 18 -18.76 -3.54 9.22
C GLN A 18 -18.49 -2.05 9.19
N GLU A 19 -17.93 -1.52 10.27
CA GLU A 19 -17.53 -0.10 10.35
C GLU A 19 -16.47 0.25 9.31
N LEU A 20 -15.43 -0.58 9.17
CA LEU A 20 -14.40 -0.39 8.17
C LEU A 20 -14.98 -0.39 6.76
N LEU A 21 -15.77 -1.41 6.41
CA LEU A 21 -16.36 -1.52 5.07
C LEU A 21 -17.30 -0.34 4.78
N ALA A 22 -18.12 0.08 5.74
CA ALA A 22 -18.99 1.24 5.58
C ALA A 22 -18.21 2.56 5.40
N GLN A 23 -17.10 2.75 6.11
CA GLN A 23 -16.22 3.91 5.91
C GLN A 23 -15.58 3.87 4.54
N MET A 24 -15.00 2.72 4.16
CA MET A 24 -14.31 2.58 2.87
C MET A 24 -15.26 2.65 1.69
N ASP A 25 -16.52 2.24 1.85
CA ASP A 25 -17.55 2.41 0.83
C ASP A 25 -17.76 3.88 0.44
N ARG A 26 -17.71 4.77 1.42
CA ARG A 26 -17.88 6.21 1.22
C ARG A 26 -16.62 6.91 0.70
N VAL A 27 -15.42 6.46 1.07
CA VAL A 27 -14.18 7.18 0.75
C VAL A 27 -13.46 6.68 -0.49
N VAL A 28 -13.72 5.44 -0.93
CA VAL A 28 -13.14 4.94 -2.19
C VAL A 28 -13.86 5.58 -3.37
N PRO A 29 -13.12 6.18 -4.32
CA PRO A 29 -13.72 6.83 -5.48
C PRO A 29 -14.14 5.80 -6.55
N TRP A 30 -15.19 5.02 -6.24
CA TRP A 30 -15.62 3.89 -7.07
C TRP A 30 -15.85 4.28 -8.53
N ALA A 31 -16.53 5.39 -8.78
CA ALA A 31 -16.85 5.84 -10.14
C ALA A 31 -15.58 6.08 -10.98
N ALA A 32 -14.60 6.82 -10.44
CA ALA A 32 -13.35 7.11 -11.14
C ALA A 32 -12.52 5.84 -11.38
N LEU A 33 -12.48 4.91 -10.41
CA LEU A 33 -11.76 3.65 -10.58
C LEU A 33 -12.48 2.68 -11.55
N VAL A 34 -13.79 2.70 -11.57
CA VAL A 34 -14.59 1.92 -12.56
C VAL A 34 -14.35 2.48 -13.96
N GLU A 35 -14.41 3.80 -14.15
CA GLU A 35 -14.11 4.45 -15.43
C GLU A 35 -12.71 4.11 -15.94
N LEU A 36 -11.71 4.14 -15.07
CA LEU A 36 -10.33 3.75 -15.36
C LEU A 36 -10.20 2.31 -15.86
N ILE A 37 -10.95 1.37 -15.28
CA ILE A 37 -10.83 -0.06 -15.57
C ILE A 37 -11.74 -0.51 -16.71
N ALA A 38 -12.88 0.18 -16.94
CA ALA A 38 -13.91 -0.19 -17.89
C ALA A 38 -13.40 -0.50 -19.31
N PRO A 39 -12.45 0.26 -19.90
CA PRO A 39 -11.94 -0.03 -21.25
C PRO A 39 -11.26 -1.40 -21.38
N TYR A 40 -10.84 -1.96 -20.26
CA TYR A 40 -10.14 -3.24 -20.20
C TYR A 40 -11.02 -4.38 -19.69
N TYR A 41 -12.28 -4.10 -19.33
CA TYR A 41 -13.20 -5.09 -18.79
C TYR A 41 -13.97 -5.80 -19.93
N PRO A 42 -14.28 -7.11 -19.82
CA PRO A 42 -14.95 -7.82 -20.90
C PRO A 42 -16.38 -7.35 -21.09
N GLU A 43 -16.76 -7.12 -22.33
CA GLU A 43 -18.16 -7.01 -22.72
C GLU A 43 -18.77 -8.40 -22.85
N GLY A 44 -19.99 -8.58 -22.31
CA GLY A 44 -20.70 -9.85 -22.37
C GLY A 44 -21.36 -10.07 -23.74
N LYS A 45 -20.57 -10.43 -24.77
CA LYS A 45 -21.10 -10.63 -26.13
C LYS A 45 -21.71 -12.02 -26.34
N ASN A 46 -21.10 -13.07 -25.79
CA ASN A 46 -21.54 -14.46 -25.95
C ASN A 46 -21.37 -15.21 -24.63
N GLY A 47 -22.30 -16.08 -24.26
CA GLY A 47 -22.26 -16.90 -23.06
C GLY A 47 -22.74 -16.18 -21.79
N ARG A 48 -22.28 -16.65 -20.64
CA ARG A 48 -22.68 -16.12 -19.33
C ARG A 48 -22.13 -14.70 -19.12
N PRO A 49 -22.97 -13.69 -18.80
CA PRO A 49 -22.50 -12.32 -18.64
C PRO A 49 -21.47 -12.20 -17.51
N PRO A 50 -20.45 -11.33 -17.65
CA PRO A 50 -19.49 -11.06 -16.58
C PRO A 50 -20.20 -10.46 -15.37
N PHE A 51 -19.57 -10.56 -14.20
CA PHE A 51 -20.02 -9.82 -13.02
C PHE A 51 -19.87 -8.32 -13.26
N ALA A 52 -20.63 -7.51 -12.54
CA ALA A 52 -20.48 -6.06 -12.61
C ALA A 52 -19.03 -5.66 -12.25
N LEU A 53 -18.48 -4.73 -13.03
CA LEU A 53 -17.08 -4.30 -12.83
C LEU A 53 -16.84 -3.76 -11.41
N GLU A 54 -17.77 -2.96 -10.90
CA GLU A 54 -17.67 -2.43 -9.54
C GLU A 54 -17.65 -3.54 -8.49
N SER A 55 -18.49 -4.58 -8.64
CA SER A 55 -18.46 -5.74 -7.74
C SER A 55 -17.09 -6.42 -7.73
N MET A 56 -16.48 -6.62 -8.91
CA MET A 56 -15.15 -7.22 -9.01
C MET A 56 -14.06 -6.31 -8.39
N LEU A 57 -14.16 -5.00 -8.53
CA LEU A 57 -13.26 -4.05 -7.91
C LEU A 57 -13.40 -4.04 -6.38
N ARG A 58 -14.63 -4.06 -5.87
CA ARG A 58 -14.93 -4.17 -4.43
C ARG A 58 -14.35 -5.46 -3.84
N ILE A 59 -14.49 -6.57 -4.55
CA ILE A 59 -13.89 -7.87 -4.18
C ILE A 59 -12.36 -7.75 -4.13
N HIS A 60 -11.75 -7.15 -5.13
CA HIS A 60 -10.29 -6.95 -5.16
C HIS A 60 -9.81 -6.09 -3.97
N CYS A 61 -10.52 -5.02 -3.63
CA CYS A 61 -10.22 -4.20 -2.43
C CYS A 61 -10.34 -5.00 -1.13
N MET A 62 -11.40 -5.80 -0.98
CA MET A 62 -11.55 -6.68 0.19
C MET A 62 -10.41 -7.70 0.33
N GLN A 63 -9.93 -8.26 -0.78
CA GLN A 63 -8.75 -9.13 -0.76
C GLN A 63 -7.52 -8.41 -0.21
N GLN A 64 -7.33 -7.12 -0.52
CA GLN A 64 -6.22 -6.34 0.02
C GLN A 64 -6.41 -6.01 1.51
N TRP A 65 -7.59 -5.56 1.93
CA TRP A 65 -7.86 -5.18 3.32
C TRP A 65 -7.84 -6.34 4.30
N PHE A 66 -8.29 -7.52 3.86
CA PHE A 66 -8.42 -8.71 4.72
C PHE A 66 -7.40 -9.80 4.39
N THR A 67 -6.49 -9.52 3.47
CA THR A 67 -5.41 -10.45 3.09
C THR A 67 -5.94 -11.81 2.64
N LEU A 68 -7.05 -11.83 1.85
CA LEU A 68 -7.68 -13.06 1.36
C LEU A 68 -7.05 -13.50 0.02
N SER A 69 -6.78 -14.82 -0.11
CA SER A 69 -6.47 -15.44 -1.41
C SER A 69 -7.71 -15.48 -2.31
N ASP A 70 -7.52 -15.85 -3.57
CA ASP A 70 -8.63 -15.97 -4.50
C ASP A 70 -9.64 -17.02 -4.01
N LEU A 71 -9.16 -18.20 -3.57
CA LEU A 71 -9.97 -19.25 -2.96
C LEU A 71 -10.62 -18.81 -1.63
N ALA A 72 -9.85 -18.22 -0.72
CA ALA A 72 -10.39 -17.76 0.55
C ALA A 72 -11.45 -16.66 0.39
N MET A 73 -11.38 -15.86 -0.68
CA MET A 73 -12.41 -14.87 -0.99
C MET A 73 -13.69 -15.51 -1.50
N GLU A 74 -13.59 -16.54 -2.36
CA GLU A 74 -14.74 -17.33 -2.77
C GLU A 74 -15.45 -17.98 -1.58
N GLU A 75 -14.70 -18.69 -0.71
CA GLU A 75 -15.26 -19.31 0.51
C GLU A 75 -15.90 -18.28 1.44
N ALA A 76 -15.27 -17.11 1.60
CA ALA A 76 -15.75 -16.05 2.46
C ALA A 76 -17.12 -15.47 2.02
N PHE A 77 -17.50 -15.59 0.75
CA PHE A 77 -18.85 -15.19 0.33
C PHE A 77 -19.94 -16.08 0.90
N PHE A 78 -19.63 -17.33 1.22
CA PHE A 78 -20.59 -18.25 1.83
C PHE A 78 -20.65 -18.07 3.36
N ASP A 79 -19.49 -17.84 3.99
CA ASP A 79 -19.39 -17.79 5.45
C ASP A 79 -19.61 -16.39 6.04
N THR A 80 -19.43 -15.34 5.24
CA THR A 80 -19.42 -13.94 5.72
C THR A 80 -20.39 -13.08 4.90
N PRO A 81 -21.69 -13.01 5.24
CA PRO A 81 -22.72 -12.29 4.47
C PRO A 81 -22.37 -10.85 4.14
N ILE A 82 -21.71 -10.13 5.05
CA ILE A 82 -21.28 -8.74 4.84
C ILE A 82 -20.34 -8.55 3.64
N TYR A 83 -19.61 -9.58 3.22
CA TYR A 83 -18.74 -9.48 2.03
C TYR A 83 -19.56 -9.49 0.75
N ARG A 84 -20.66 -10.28 0.71
CA ARG A 84 -21.61 -10.24 -0.41
C ARG A 84 -22.31 -8.90 -0.49
N GLU A 85 -22.79 -8.41 0.65
CA GLU A 85 -23.42 -7.09 0.75
C GLU A 85 -22.50 -5.98 0.25
N PHE A 86 -21.27 -5.92 0.76
CA PHE A 86 -20.30 -4.92 0.33
C PHE A 86 -19.93 -5.03 -1.16
N ALA A 87 -19.84 -6.24 -1.72
CA ALA A 87 -19.58 -6.46 -3.13
C ALA A 87 -20.79 -6.18 -4.04
N GLY A 88 -21.97 -5.88 -3.49
CA GLY A 88 -23.20 -5.72 -4.24
C GLY A 88 -23.67 -7.01 -4.93
N LEU A 89 -23.39 -8.17 -4.30
CA LEU A 89 -23.81 -9.48 -4.79
C LEU A 89 -25.15 -9.88 -4.18
N ASP A 90 -26.05 -10.38 -5.02
CA ASP A 90 -27.33 -10.91 -4.56
C ASP A 90 -27.12 -12.09 -3.60
N ALA A 91 -27.88 -12.12 -2.48
CA ALA A 91 -27.79 -13.16 -1.47
C ALA A 91 -28.06 -14.57 -2.02
N HIS A 92 -28.93 -14.70 -3.00
CA HIS A 92 -29.32 -15.94 -3.66
C HIS A 92 -28.74 -16.09 -5.07
N GLY A 93 -27.99 -15.07 -5.52
CA GLY A 93 -27.41 -15.02 -6.83
C GLY A 93 -26.11 -15.79 -6.99
N ARG A 94 -25.56 -15.68 -8.15
CA ARG A 94 -24.26 -16.27 -8.49
C ARG A 94 -23.11 -15.58 -7.75
N MET A 95 -22.20 -16.37 -7.16
CA MET A 95 -20.95 -15.87 -6.58
C MET A 95 -19.79 -16.01 -7.60
N PRO A 96 -18.83 -15.07 -7.60
CA PRO A 96 -17.58 -15.23 -8.34
C PRO A 96 -16.74 -16.35 -7.74
N ASP A 97 -16.33 -17.30 -8.58
CA ASP A 97 -15.41 -18.35 -8.22
C ASP A 97 -13.95 -17.85 -8.17
N GLU A 98 -13.06 -18.65 -7.59
CA GLU A 98 -11.62 -18.41 -7.54
C GLU A 98 -11.07 -18.00 -8.92
N SER A 99 -11.45 -18.71 -9.98
CA SER A 99 -10.94 -18.48 -11.33
C SER A 99 -11.39 -17.13 -11.91
N THR A 100 -12.60 -16.69 -11.58
CA THR A 100 -13.13 -15.37 -11.97
C THR A 100 -12.38 -14.25 -11.26
N ILE A 101 -12.14 -14.39 -9.95
CA ILE A 101 -11.36 -13.45 -9.13
C ILE A 101 -9.92 -13.37 -9.66
N LEU A 102 -9.29 -14.50 -9.91
CA LEU A 102 -7.95 -14.62 -10.50
C LEU A 102 -7.85 -13.91 -11.86
N ARG A 103 -8.82 -14.12 -12.76
CA ARG A 103 -8.85 -13.47 -14.09
C ARG A 103 -8.97 -11.96 -13.99
N PHE A 104 -9.75 -11.45 -13.04
CA PHE A 104 -9.85 -10.02 -12.79
C PHE A 104 -8.50 -9.43 -12.36
N ARG A 105 -7.83 -10.04 -11.37
CA ARG A 105 -6.51 -9.62 -10.93
C ARG A 105 -5.48 -9.67 -12.07
N HIS A 106 -5.43 -10.74 -12.84
CA HIS A 106 -4.53 -10.84 -14.00
C HIS A 106 -4.79 -9.75 -15.05
N ARG A 107 -6.00 -9.27 -15.17
CA ARG A 107 -6.35 -8.15 -16.05
C ARG A 107 -5.75 -6.85 -15.55
N LEU A 108 -5.89 -6.57 -14.25
CA LEU A 108 -5.24 -5.41 -13.62
C LEU A 108 -3.71 -5.46 -13.79
N GLU A 109 -3.11 -6.64 -13.61
CA GLU A 109 -1.67 -6.86 -13.79
C GLU A 109 -1.24 -6.65 -15.26
N LYS A 110 -1.98 -7.22 -16.22
CA LYS A 110 -1.68 -7.14 -17.65
C LYS A 110 -1.61 -5.70 -18.14
N HIS A 111 -2.56 -4.89 -17.72
CA HIS A 111 -2.70 -3.49 -18.15
C HIS A 111 -2.04 -2.50 -17.18
N LYS A 112 -1.28 -2.97 -16.18
CA LYS A 112 -0.60 -2.15 -15.16
C LYS A 112 -1.55 -1.15 -14.46
N LEU A 113 -2.80 -1.56 -14.25
CA LEU A 113 -3.82 -0.67 -13.70
C LEU A 113 -3.56 -0.28 -12.24
N ALA A 114 -2.76 -1.03 -11.50
CA ALA A 114 -2.34 -0.66 -10.14
C ALA A 114 -1.56 0.65 -10.08
N ASP A 115 -0.75 0.96 -11.12
CA ASP A 115 -0.06 2.24 -11.24
C ASP A 115 -1.07 3.38 -11.41
N GLN A 116 -2.04 3.18 -12.26
CA GLN A 116 -3.09 4.18 -12.56
C GLN A 116 -4.04 4.35 -11.37
N ILE A 117 -4.40 3.27 -10.66
CA ILE A 117 -5.20 3.34 -9.42
C ILE A 117 -4.49 4.21 -8.37
N LEU A 118 -3.19 4.00 -8.14
CA LEU A 118 -2.42 4.84 -7.20
C LEU A 118 -2.40 6.31 -7.65
N ALA A 119 -2.16 6.56 -8.94
CA ALA A 119 -2.15 7.92 -9.49
C ALA A 119 -3.52 8.59 -9.35
N THR A 120 -4.62 7.92 -9.75
CA THR A 120 -5.99 8.45 -9.64
C THR A 120 -6.36 8.80 -8.19
N VAL A 121 -6.04 7.92 -7.24
CA VAL A 121 -6.27 8.19 -5.81
C VAL A 121 -5.46 9.41 -5.36
N ASN A 122 -4.19 9.49 -5.72
CA ASN A 122 -3.32 10.60 -5.33
C ASN A 122 -3.74 11.93 -5.93
N ASP A 123 -4.20 11.94 -7.18
CA ASP A 123 -4.69 13.15 -7.84
C ASP A 123 -5.98 13.67 -7.17
N LEU A 124 -6.89 12.78 -6.80
CA LEU A 124 -8.08 13.13 -6.04
C LEU A 124 -7.74 13.69 -4.65
N LEU A 125 -6.77 13.10 -3.95
CA LEU A 125 -6.32 13.59 -2.65
C LEU A 125 -5.58 14.93 -2.77
N ALA A 126 -4.81 15.13 -3.83
CA ALA A 126 -4.15 16.39 -4.12
C ALA A 126 -5.17 17.51 -4.43
N ALA A 127 -6.22 17.20 -5.22
CA ALA A 127 -7.30 18.14 -5.51
C ALA A 127 -8.07 18.60 -4.25
N GLN A 128 -8.08 17.77 -3.20
CA GLN A 128 -8.67 18.09 -1.90
C GLN A 128 -7.67 18.73 -0.91
N GLY A 129 -6.44 19.02 -1.34
CA GLY A 129 -5.41 19.62 -0.50
C GLY A 129 -4.82 18.69 0.57
N LEU A 130 -5.07 17.37 0.47
CA LEU A 130 -4.59 16.37 1.41
C LEU A 130 -3.20 15.81 1.07
N LEU A 131 -2.74 16.00 -0.17
CA LEU A 131 -1.42 15.60 -0.65
C LEU A 131 -0.74 16.82 -1.28
N LEU A 132 0.25 17.39 -0.58
CA LEU A 132 0.82 18.73 -0.91
C LEU A 132 2.01 18.67 -1.88
N LYS A 133 2.77 17.57 -1.88
CA LYS A 133 3.93 17.33 -2.76
C LYS A 133 5.09 18.35 -2.64
N ALA A 134 5.20 19.10 -1.53
CA ALA A 134 6.27 20.08 -1.36
C ALA A 134 7.62 19.44 -0.98
N GLY A 135 7.60 18.40 -0.18
CA GLY A 135 8.77 17.62 0.22
C GLY A 135 8.47 16.13 0.23
N THR A 136 9.50 15.31 0.07
CA THR A 136 9.38 13.85 0.06
C THR A 136 10.21 13.22 1.17
N ALA A 137 9.60 12.41 2.02
CA ALA A 137 10.33 11.50 2.91
C ALA A 137 10.40 10.11 2.28
N VAL A 138 11.60 9.50 2.31
CA VAL A 138 11.84 8.18 1.71
C VAL A 138 12.22 7.15 2.75
N ASP A 139 11.74 5.93 2.58
CA ASP A 139 12.16 4.78 3.38
C ASP A 139 11.85 3.46 2.65
N ALA A 140 12.39 2.36 3.17
CA ALA A 140 12.16 1.03 2.65
C ALA A 140 11.80 0.05 3.76
N THR A 141 10.92 -0.88 3.43
CA THR A 141 10.59 -1.97 4.34
C THR A 141 10.73 -3.31 3.68
N LEU A 142 11.19 -4.29 4.45
CA LEU A 142 11.31 -5.67 3.98
C LEU A 142 9.94 -6.36 4.05
N ILE A 143 9.58 -7.05 2.97
CA ILE A 143 8.42 -7.95 2.86
C ILE A 143 8.96 -9.37 2.70
N ALA A 144 8.62 -10.24 3.63
CA ALA A 144 9.11 -11.61 3.63
C ALA A 144 8.60 -12.42 2.44
N ALA A 145 9.42 -13.32 1.91
CA ALA A 145 9.04 -14.30 0.92
C ALA A 145 9.22 -15.74 1.47
N PRO A 146 8.52 -16.74 0.91
CA PRO A 146 8.74 -18.12 1.28
C PRO A 146 10.18 -18.54 1.04
N SER A 147 10.89 -18.93 2.11
CA SER A 147 12.27 -19.43 2.03
C SER A 147 12.35 -20.93 1.76
N SER A 148 11.22 -21.66 1.81
CA SER A 148 11.15 -23.09 1.59
C SER A 148 11.43 -23.46 0.14
N THR A 149 12.16 -24.56 -0.06
CA THR A 149 12.39 -25.19 -1.37
C THR A 149 11.49 -26.41 -1.60
N LYS A 150 10.48 -26.64 -0.73
CA LYS A 150 9.52 -27.76 -0.83
C LYS A 150 8.41 -27.49 -1.85
N ASN A 151 8.71 -26.79 -2.93
CA ASN A 151 7.80 -26.57 -4.06
C ASN A 151 8.16 -27.48 -5.23
N LYS A 152 7.32 -27.47 -6.28
CA LYS A 152 7.51 -28.29 -7.49
C LYS A 152 8.90 -28.10 -8.12
N ASP A 153 9.40 -26.86 -8.14
CA ASP A 153 10.67 -26.50 -8.78
C ASP A 153 11.88 -26.71 -7.84
N LYS A 154 11.65 -27.10 -6.57
CA LYS A 154 12.68 -27.24 -5.50
C LYS A 154 13.61 -26.02 -5.37
N LYS A 155 13.12 -24.83 -5.71
CA LYS A 155 13.89 -23.57 -5.74
C LYS A 155 13.11 -22.45 -5.08
N ARG A 156 13.84 -21.56 -4.41
CA ARG A 156 13.29 -20.26 -3.97
C ARG A 156 12.93 -19.38 -5.17
N ASP A 157 12.19 -18.32 -4.93
CA ASP A 157 11.93 -17.31 -5.95
C ASP A 157 13.26 -16.62 -6.34
N PRO A 158 13.70 -16.69 -7.61
CA PRO A 158 15.00 -16.14 -8.04
C PRO A 158 15.05 -14.60 -8.01
N GLU A 159 13.90 -13.92 -8.01
CA GLU A 159 13.84 -12.46 -7.93
C GLU A 159 13.86 -11.95 -6.48
N MET A 160 13.78 -12.83 -5.49
CA MET A 160 13.86 -12.50 -4.07
C MET A 160 15.25 -12.83 -3.51
N HIS A 161 15.76 -12.02 -2.60
CA HIS A 161 17.07 -12.22 -2.00
C HIS A 161 17.04 -12.07 -0.46
N SER A 162 18.10 -12.60 0.16
CA SER A 162 18.31 -12.43 1.59
C SER A 162 18.91 -11.05 1.88
N SER A 163 18.44 -10.44 2.96
CA SER A 163 18.96 -9.20 3.52
C SER A 163 19.10 -9.35 5.03
N GLN A 164 20.15 -8.80 5.60
CA GLN A 164 20.35 -8.81 7.04
C GLN A 164 19.75 -7.53 7.65
N LYS A 165 18.95 -7.70 8.71
CA LYS A 165 18.45 -6.60 9.53
C LYS A 165 18.80 -6.88 10.98
N GLY A 166 19.70 -6.10 11.54
CA GLY A 166 20.30 -6.44 12.84
C GLY A 166 21.10 -7.74 12.73
N ASN A 167 20.80 -8.71 13.59
CA ASN A 167 21.44 -10.04 13.59
C ASN A 167 20.61 -11.11 12.84
N GLU A 168 19.48 -10.73 12.25
CA GLU A 168 18.59 -11.69 11.59
C GLU A 168 18.64 -11.57 10.07
N TRP A 169 18.62 -12.74 9.40
CA TRP A 169 18.53 -12.86 7.95
C TRP A 169 17.07 -13.01 7.52
N HIS A 170 16.65 -12.18 6.61
CA HIS A 170 15.31 -12.21 6.02
C HIS A 170 15.41 -12.45 4.52
N PHE A 171 14.60 -13.39 4.00
CA PHE A 171 14.49 -13.64 2.57
C PHE A 171 13.22 -12.98 2.04
N GLY A 172 13.33 -12.15 1.00
CA GLY A 172 12.18 -11.45 0.45
C GLY A 172 12.53 -10.33 -0.53
N MET A 173 11.62 -9.38 -0.62
CA MET A 173 11.75 -8.15 -1.39
C MET A 173 11.73 -6.91 -0.46
N LYS A 174 12.19 -5.80 -0.99
CA LYS A 174 11.99 -4.48 -0.36
C LYS A 174 10.88 -3.71 -1.07
N ALA A 175 10.05 -3.05 -0.29
CA ALA A 175 9.13 -2.01 -0.74
C ALA A 175 9.72 -0.66 -0.35
N HIS A 176 10.17 0.09 -1.34
CA HIS A 176 10.63 1.47 -1.18
C HIS A 176 9.47 2.40 -1.46
N ILE A 177 9.27 3.41 -0.62
CA ILE A 177 8.21 4.40 -0.79
C ILE A 177 8.74 5.81 -0.66
N GLY A 178 8.19 6.70 -1.50
CA GLY A 178 8.23 8.15 -1.31
C GLY A 178 6.89 8.60 -0.78
N VAL A 179 6.90 9.31 0.34
CA VAL A 179 5.70 9.89 0.96
C VAL A 179 5.81 11.40 1.01
N ASP A 180 4.71 12.08 0.90
CA ASP A 180 4.61 13.51 1.19
C ASP A 180 5.08 13.79 2.63
N ALA A 181 6.04 14.68 2.77
CA ALA A 181 6.64 15.04 4.04
C ALA A 181 5.65 15.67 5.03
N ASP A 182 4.53 16.22 4.56
CA ASP A 182 3.51 16.86 5.38
C ASP A 182 2.39 15.91 5.80
N SER A 183 1.79 15.21 4.85
CA SER A 183 0.66 14.30 5.11
C SER A 183 1.08 12.87 5.44
N GLY A 184 2.26 12.42 5.00
CA GLY A 184 2.71 11.03 5.08
C GLY A 184 2.03 10.10 4.07
N LEU A 185 1.31 10.64 3.07
CA LEU A 185 0.66 9.88 2.02
C LEU A 185 1.67 9.43 0.96
N VAL A 186 1.53 8.18 0.52
CA VAL A 186 2.45 7.57 -0.45
C VAL A 186 2.14 8.05 -1.85
N HIS A 187 3.14 8.62 -2.52
CA HIS A 187 3.03 9.02 -3.93
C HIS A 187 3.83 8.11 -4.87
N THR A 188 4.92 7.50 -4.41
CA THR A 188 5.77 6.64 -5.24
C THR A 188 6.05 5.32 -4.54
N VAL A 189 6.00 4.22 -5.29
CA VAL A 189 6.24 2.86 -4.79
C VAL A 189 7.13 2.09 -5.75
N ILE A 190 8.25 1.57 -5.25
CA ILE A 190 9.20 0.74 -6.00
C ILE A 190 9.43 -0.56 -5.25
N GLY A 191 9.34 -1.69 -5.94
CA GLY A 191 9.68 -3.00 -5.40
C GLY A 191 11.01 -3.48 -5.93
N THR A 192 11.91 -3.87 -5.04
CA THR A 192 13.22 -4.43 -5.41
C THR A 192 13.47 -5.75 -4.69
N SER A 193 14.48 -6.47 -5.15
CA SER A 193 15.03 -7.60 -4.41
C SER A 193 15.55 -7.17 -3.03
N GLY A 194 15.46 -8.05 -2.03
CA GLY A 194 15.79 -7.72 -0.64
C GLY A 194 17.22 -7.24 -0.39
N ASN A 195 18.17 -7.55 -1.28
CA ASN A 195 19.58 -7.15 -1.16
C ASN A 195 19.92 -5.78 -1.76
N VAL A 196 18.99 -5.12 -2.46
CA VAL A 196 19.24 -3.77 -2.99
C VAL A 196 19.37 -2.77 -1.84
N ALA A 197 20.40 -1.94 -1.84
CA ALA A 197 20.59 -0.91 -0.84
C ALA A 197 19.56 0.22 -1.00
N ASP A 198 19.01 0.74 0.11
CA ASP A 198 17.91 1.71 0.08
C ASP A 198 18.29 3.01 -0.65
N VAL A 199 19.54 3.46 -0.50
CA VAL A 199 20.07 4.64 -1.17
C VAL A 199 20.03 4.55 -2.71
N VAL A 200 19.99 3.33 -3.28
CA VAL A 200 19.96 3.13 -4.74
C VAL A 200 18.67 3.66 -5.34
N GLU A 201 17.56 3.43 -4.65
CA GLU A 201 16.22 3.82 -5.13
C GLU A 201 15.79 5.21 -4.66
N GLY A 202 16.53 5.84 -3.74
CA GLY A 202 16.09 7.07 -3.09
C GLY A 202 15.72 8.20 -4.06
N ASN A 203 16.54 8.46 -5.09
CA ASN A 203 16.24 9.50 -6.09
C ASN A 203 15.08 9.11 -7.02
N SER A 204 14.85 7.81 -7.24
CA SER A 204 13.74 7.28 -8.04
C SER A 204 12.39 7.39 -7.31
N LEU A 205 12.40 7.62 -6.00
CA LEU A 205 11.19 7.80 -5.18
C LEU A 205 10.65 9.23 -5.23
N LEU A 206 11.39 10.18 -5.79
CA LEU A 206 10.97 11.56 -5.95
C LEU A 206 9.95 11.69 -7.09
N HIS A 207 8.90 12.50 -6.90
CA HIS A 207 7.88 12.76 -7.94
C HIS A 207 8.29 13.92 -8.89
N GLY A 208 9.36 14.68 -8.57
CA GLY A 208 9.97 15.66 -9.47
C GLY A 208 9.54 17.12 -9.23
N GLN A 209 8.71 17.40 -8.24
CA GLN A 209 8.31 18.75 -7.84
C GLN A 209 8.84 19.13 -6.45
N GLU A 210 9.59 18.23 -5.81
CA GLU A 210 10.16 18.47 -4.49
C GLU A 210 11.28 19.49 -4.50
N THR A 211 11.31 20.31 -3.45
CA THR A 211 12.47 21.13 -3.08
C THR A 211 13.33 20.43 -2.01
N ASP A 212 12.72 19.57 -1.20
CA ASP A 212 13.34 18.94 -0.04
C ASP A 212 13.07 17.43 0.02
N GLY A 213 14.13 16.65 0.23
CA GLY A 213 14.10 15.22 0.43
C GLY A 213 14.57 14.82 1.84
N PHE A 214 13.89 13.88 2.49
CA PHE A 214 14.21 13.41 3.84
C PHE A 214 14.47 11.91 3.84
N GLY A 215 15.60 11.49 4.38
CA GLY A 215 15.97 10.08 4.49
C GLY A 215 16.66 9.75 5.82
N ASP A 216 16.70 8.47 6.15
CA ASP A 216 17.46 8.00 7.30
C ASP A 216 18.97 7.94 7.02
N ALA A 217 19.78 7.54 8.01
CA ALA A 217 21.23 7.44 7.85
C ALA A 217 21.67 6.40 6.79
N GLY A 218 20.77 5.53 6.33
CA GLY A 218 21.02 4.59 5.24
C GLY A 218 21.09 5.25 3.86
N TYR A 219 20.53 6.46 3.74
CA TYR A 219 20.55 7.25 2.50
C TYR A 219 21.73 8.22 2.42
N GLN A 220 22.76 8.09 3.29
CA GLN A 220 23.94 8.95 3.22
C GLN A 220 24.64 8.82 1.86
N GLY A 221 24.96 9.98 1.24
CA GLY A 221 25.59 10.06 -0.07
C GLY A 221 24.62 10.01 -1.25
N ILE A 222 23.30 10.08 -1.01
CA ILE A 222 22.29 10.11 -2.07
C ILE A 222 22.45 11.33 -3.00
N ASP A 223 22.89 12.45 -2.45
CA ASP A 223 23.20 13.71 -3.16
C ASP A 223 24.41 13.61 -4.10
N LYS A 224 25.27 12.60 -3.90
CA LYS A 224 26.50 12.38 -4.70
C LYS A 224 26.32 11.30 -5.77
N ARG A 225 25.16 10.72 -5.87
CA ARG A 225 24.86 9.68 -6.85
C ARG A 225 24.71 10.27 -8.25
N PRO A 226 24.99 9.49 -9.33
CA PRO A 226 24.82 9.95 -10.71
C PRO A 226 23.38 10.32 -11.07
N ASP A 227 22.40 9.75 -10.34
CA ASP A 227 20.96 9.97 -10.50
C ASP A 227 20.42 11.07 -9.57
N ALA A 228 21.31 11.79 -8.84
CA ALA A 228 20.91 12.89 -7.95
C ALA A 228 20.26 14.04 -8.74
N LYS A 229 19.17 14.59 -8.19
CA LYS A 229 18.48 15.75 -8.74
C LYS A 229 19.01 17.02 -8.07
N GLU A 230 19.65 17.89 -8.83
CA GLU A 230 20.27 19.14 -8.33
C GLU A 230 19.27 20.08 -7.63
N ALA A 231 18.01 20.05 -8.05
CA ALA A 231 16.95 20.88 -7.48
C ALA A 231 16.49 20.43 -6.09
N VAL A 232 16.86 19.24 -5.63
CA VAL A 232 16.38 18.65 -4.38
C VAL A 232 17.47 18.74 -3.30
N ARG A 233 17.12 19.39 -2.19
CA ARG A 233 17.96 19.46 -0.99
C ARG A 233 17.69 18.26 -0.09
N TRP A 234 18.68 17.37 0.07
CA TRP A 234 18.54 16.20 0.92
C TRP A 234 18.86 16.49 2.39
N HIS A 235 17.95 16.12 3.27
CA HIS A 235 18.05 16.18 4.73
C HIS A 235 18.21 14.77 5.31
N ILE A 236 19.42 14.22 5.22
CA ILE A 236 19.71 12.88 5.72
C ILE A 236 19.97 12.92 7.23
N ALA A 237 19.38 11.98 7.97
CA ALA A 237 19.58 11.87 9.40
C ALA A 237 21.04 11.52 9.77
N MET A 238 21.51 12.10 10.84
CA MET A 238 22.82 11.79 11.41
C MET A 238 22.86 10.35 11.95
N ARG A 239 24.01 9.68 11.76
CA ARG A 239 24.22 8.35 12.35
C ARG A 239 24.09 8.39 13.88
N PRO A 240 23.44 7.40 14.52
CA PRO A 240 23.18 7.42 15.97
C PRO A 240 24.44 7.61 16.82
N GLY A 241 25.58 7.05 16.41
CA GLY A 241 26.86 7.22 17.12
C GLY A 241 27.35 8.68 17.11
N LYS A 242 27.29 9.35 15.94
CA LYS A 242 27.68 10.76 15.84
C LYS A 242 26.74 11.67 16.64
N ARG A 243 25.42 11.40 16.61
CA ARG A 243 24.45 12.18 17.38
C ARG A 243 24.62 12.05 18.90
N ARG A 244 25.03 10.86 19.40
CA ARG A 244 25.33 10.64 20.81
C ARG A 244 26.59 11.37 21.27
N ALA A 245 27.55 11.61 20.38
CA ALA A 245 28.79 12.30 20.68
C ALA A 245 28.65 13.83 20.75
N LEU A 246 27.48 14.41 20.45
CA LEU A 246 27.21 15.85 20.57
C LEU A 246 27.21 16.27 22.05
N ASP A 247 27.95 17.33 22.38
CA ASP A 247 27.91 17.98 23.70
C ASP A 247 26.78 19.03 23.73
N LYS A 248 25.60 18.57 24.13
CA LYS A 248 24.37 19.38 24.10
C LYS A 248 24.25 20.33 25.28
N GLU A 249 25.04 20.11 26.35
CA GLU A 249 24.97 20.89 27.57
C GLU A 249 25.92 22.07 27.53
N ASN A 250 27.12 21.88 26.99
CA ASN A 250 28.17 22.91 27.03
C ASN A 250 28.40 23.57 25.64
N ASN A 251 27.91 22.96 24.54
CA ASN A 251 28.09 23.51 23.18
C ASN A 251 26.76 23.90 22.57
N PRO A 252 26.43 25.21 22.44
CA PRO A 252 25.19 25.68 21.85
C PRO A 252 24.99 25.23 20.38
N VAL A 253 26.08 25.05 19.63
CA VAL A 253 26.01 24.58 18.24
C VAL A 253 25.57 23.11 18.20
N ASP A 254 26.10 22.26 19.07
CA ASP A 254 25.71 20.86 19.19
C ASP A 254 24.26 20.72 19.66
N ALA A 255 23.81 21.58 20.57
CA ALA A 255 22.42 21.66 21.00
C ALA A 255 21.48 22.00 19.82
N LEU A 256 21.85 22.97 18.97
CA LEU A 256 21.11 23.35 17.79
C LEU A 256 21.06 22.23 16.75
N ILE A 257 22.20 21.55 16.52
CA ILE A 257 22.29 20.39 15.62
C ILE A 257 21.31 19.29 16.11
N ASP A 258 21.27 18.98 17.43
CA ASP A 258 20.34 17.99 17.95
C ASP A 258 18.86 18.38 17.78
N GLN A 259 18.53 19.68 17.85
CA GLN A 259 17.18 20.17 17.54
C GLN A 259 16.81 19.96 16.07
N VAL A 260 17.73 20.25 15.14
CA VAL A 260 17.53 19.99 13.71
C VAL A 260 17.33 18.49 13.46
N GLU A 261 18.10 17.62 14.10
CA GLU A 261 17.94 16.17 14.00
C GLU A 261 16.59 15.68 14.57
N LYS A 262 16.04 16.33 15.60
CA LYS A 262 14.67 16.04 16.09
C LYS A 262 13.61 16.40 15.06
N ILE A 263 13.75 17.55 14.37
CA ILE A 263 12.83 17.96 13.30
C ILE A 263 12.88 16.96 12.13
N LYS A 264 14.06 16.58 11.66
CA LYS A 264 14.24 15.56 10.63
C LYS A 264 13.59 14.24 11.04
N ALA A 265 13.78 13.81 12.29
CA ALA A 265 13.18 12.57 12.81
C ALA A 265 11.64 12.64 12.84
N SER A 266 11.06 13.79 13.20
CA SER A 266 9.62 14.01 13.19
C SER A 266 9.01 13.90 11.78
N ILE A 267 9.66 14.50 10.78
CA ILE A 267 9.21 14.40 9.38
C ILE A 267 9.31 12.95 8.90
N ARG A 268 10.44 12.30 9.14
CA ARG A 268 10.65 10.89 8.77
C ARG A 268 9.68 9.91 9.44
N ALA A 269 9.24 10.19 10.66
CA ALA A 269 8.30 9.33 11.36
C ALA A 269 6.98 9.11 10.55
N LYS A 270 6.64 10.03 9.67
CA LYS A 270 5.45 9.94 8.82
C LYS A 270 5.50 8.77 7.83
N VAL A 271 6.72 8.39 7.35
CA VAL A 271 6.91 7.21 6.48
C VAL A 271 6.49 5.90 7.15
N GLU A 272 6.60 5.80 8.46
CA GLU A 272 6.22 4.60 9.19
C GLU A 272 4.71 4.34 9.19
N HIS A 273 3.90 5.38 9.00
CA HIS A 273 2.43 5.27 9.04
C HIS A 273 1.88 4.38 7.93
N PRO A 274 2.15 4.59 6.62
CA PRO A 274 1.68 3.72 5.56
C PRO A 274 2.22 2.28 5.68
N PHE A 275 3.47 2.09 6.14
CA PHE A 275 3.98 0.75 6.43
C PHE A 275 3.20 0.05 7.54
N ARG A 276 2.83 0.79 8.61
CA ARG A 276 1.99 0.27 9.68
C ARG A 276 0.60 -0.11 9.15
N VAL A 277 0.01 0.71 8.27
CA VAL A 277 -1.32 0.40 7.69
C VAL A 277 -1.27 -0.90 6.92
N ILE A 278 -0.38 -1.05 5.94
CA ILE A 278 -0.34 -2.27 5.13
C ILE A 278 0.02 -3.51 5.94
N LYS A 279 0.93 -3.39 6.93
CA LYS A 279 1.40 -4.55 7.72
C LYS A 279 0.47 -4.92 8.87
N ARG A 280 -0.13 -3.93 9.58
CA ARG A 280 -0.92 -4.16 10.79
C ARG A 280 -2.41 -4.11 10.55
N GLN A 281 -2.90 -3.16 9.74
CA GLN A 281 -4.33 -3.04 9.45
C GLN A 281 -4.76 -4.02 8.35
N PHE A 282 -3.96 -4.11 7.26
CA PHE A 282 -4.27 -5.00 6.14
C PHE A 282 -3.61 -6.38 6.25
N GLY A 283 -2.67 -6.59 7.18
CA GLY A 283 -2.03 -7.88 7.43
C GLY A 283 -1.01 -8.31 6.36
N TYR A 284 -0.54 -7.40 5.48
CA TYR A 284 0.41 -7.72 4.41
C TYR A 284 1.84 -7.72 4.94
N THR A 285 2.29 -8.85 5.48
CA THR A 285 3.64 -9.05 6.03
C THR A 285 4.51 -9.93 5.14
N LYS A 286 3.90 -10.66 4.19
CA LYS A 286 4.55 -11.62 3.31
C LYS A 286 4.02 -11.49 1.88
N VAL A 287 4.90 -11.66 0.89
CA VAL A 287 4.51 -11.66 -0.52
C VAL A 287 3.47 -12.74 -0.83
N ARG A 288 2.54 -12.42 -1.71
CA ARG A 288 1.46 -13.32 -2.13
C ARG A 288 1.77 -14.06 -3.42
N TYR A 289 2.58 -13.46 -4.28
CA TYR A 289 2.83 -13.93 -5.63
C TYR A 289 4.31 -14.23 -5.82
N ARG A 290 4.63 -15.00 -6.86
CA ARG A 290 6.00 -15.23 -7.30
C ARG A 290 6.42 -14.08 -8.23
N GLY A 291 7.67 -13.60 -8.05
CA GLY A 291 8.29 -12.53 -8.83
C GLY A 291 8.02 -11.13 -8.30
N LEU A 292 8.93 -10.20 -8.61
CA LEU A 292 8.88 -8.81 -8.15
C LEU A 292 7.72 -8.04 -8.77
N LYS A 293 7.47 -8.22 -10.07
CA LYS A 293 6.47 -7.44 -10.81
C LYS A 293 5.08 -7.53 -10.20
N LYS A 294 4.58 -8.74 -9.93
CA LYS A 294 3.23 -8.96 -9.38
C LYS A 294 3.09 -8.41 -7.98
N ASN A 295 4.10 -8.62 -7.13
CA ASN A 295 4.10 -8.12 -5.76
C ASN A 295 4.24 -6.59 -5.71
N THR A 296 5.00 -5.97 -6.63
CA THR A 296 5.09 -4.50 -6.75
C THR A 296 3.75 -3.89 -7.16
N LEU A 297 3.04 -4.48 -8.12
CA LEU A 297 1.70 -4.02 -8.49
C LEU A 297 0.72 -4.16 -7.33
N GLN A 298 0.80 -5.25 -6.56
CA GLN A 298 0.01 -5.41 -5.34
C GLN A 298 0.33 -4.33 -4.30
N LEU A 299 1.61 -4.02 -4.08
CA LEU A 299 2.03 -2.96 -3.16
C LEU A 299 1.46 -1.60 -3.58
N LYS A 300 1.43 -1.27 -4.86
CA LYS A 300 0.83 -0.02 -5.36
C LYS A 300 -0.66 0.08 -5.03
N THR A 301 -1.42 -1.01 -5.24
CA THR A 301 -2.82 -1.06 -4.81
C THR A 301 -2.97 -0.93 -3.29
N LEU A 302 -2.15 -1.65 -2.51
CA LEU A 302 -2.16 -1.57 -1.05
C LEU A 302 -1.88 -0.15 -0.56
N PHE A 303 -0.92 0.56 -1.15
CA PHE A 303 -0.61 1.93 -0.74
C PHE A 303 -1.66 2.94 -1.20
N ALA A 304 -2.30 2.75 -2.36
CA ALA A 304 -3.47 3.55 -2.76
C ALA A 304 -4.60 3.43 -1.72
N LEU A 305 -4.93 2.19 -1.32
CA LEU A 305 -5.93 1.92 -0.29
C LEU A 305 -5.48 2.39 1.11
N SER A 306 -4.17 2.34 1.41
CA SER A 306 -3.59 2.90 2.63
C SER A 306 -3.77 4.41 2.71
N ASN A 307 -3.53 5.14 1.61
CA ASN A 307 -3.73 6.58 1.57
C ASN A 307 -5.19 6.95 1.90
N LEU A 308 -6.15 6.31 1.25
CA LEU A 308 -7.57 6.53 1.55
C LEU A 308 -7.91 6.19 3.01
N TRP A 309 -7.36 5.08 3.54
CA TRP A 309 -7.59 4.69 4.93
C TRP A 309 -7.02 5.71 5.93
N MET A 310 -5.84 6.26 5.65
CA MET A 310 -5.18 7.25 6.52
C MET A 310 -5.99 8.54 6.65
N VAL A 311 -6.54 9.02 5.56
CA VAL A 311 -7.32 10.28 5.52
C VAL A 311 -8.83 10.09 5.55
N ARG A 312 -9.33 8.86 5.81
CA ARG A 312 -10.76 8.53 5.72
C ARG A 312 -11.66 9.42 6.58
N HIS A 313 -11.20 9.83 7.76
CA HIS A 313 -12.00 10.71 8.63
C HIS A 313 -12.16 12.11 8.03
N GLN A 314 -11.08 12.68 7.50
CA GLN A 314 -11.10 13.95 6.80
C GLN A 314 -12.01 13.91 5.56
N LEU A 315 -11.94 12.80 4.78
CA LEU A 315 -12.81 12.60 3.61
C LEU A 315 -14.28 12.45 4.00
N LEU A 316 -14.58 11.79 5.12
CA LEU A 316 -15.94 11.62 5.62
C LEU A 316 -16.52 12.94 6.16
N GLU A 317 -15.72 13.73 6.85
CA GLU A 317 -16.09 15.06 7.35
C GLU A 317 -16.38 16.05 6.20
N ALA A 318 -15.60 15.98 5.12
CA ALA A 318 -15.80 16.82 3.94
C ALA A 318 -17.09 16.48 3.14
N GLN A 319 -17.66 15.30 3.37
CA GLN A 319 -18.91 14.86 2.72
C GLN A 319 -20.18 15.23 3.51
N GLY A 320 -20.02 15.80 4.70
CA GLY A 320 -21.09 16.33 5.52
C GLY A 320 -21.75 15.53 6.42
#